data_87219b15782a00ef9546e9b966c5f223
#
_entry.id   87219b15782a00ef9546e9b966c5f223
#
_cell.length_a   1.000
_cell.length_b   1.000
_cell.length_c   1.000
_cell.angle_alpha   90.00
_cell.angle_beta   90.00
_cell.angle_gamma   90.00
#
_symmetry.space_group_name_H-M   'P 1'
#
loop_
_entity.id
_entity.type
_entity.pdbx_description
1 polymer ?
#
loop_
_entity_poly.entity_id
_entity_poly.type
_entity_poly.pdbx_seq_one_letter_code
_entity_poly.pdbx_strand_id
1 'polypeptide(L)' 'MLKKKSPPEVMPLEEPEWIFPFSQMQVGQSFFIPTLRPAYMLYAIQNGAKREGIGVKVHKTTEDGFLGVRAWRIN' A
#
# COMPACT_ATOMS: atom_id res chain seq x y z
N MET A 1 -3.94 28.66 -11.19
CA MET A 1 -4.19 28.73 -10.36
C MET A 1 -4.17 28.38 -9.78
N LEU A 2 -3.76 28.32 -10.28
CA LEU A 2 -3.92 28.17 -9.44
C LEU A 2 -3.74 27.72 -9.09
N LYS A 3 -3.55 27.60 -9.66
CA LYS A 3 -3.61 27.46 -8.95
C LYS A 3 -3.57 26.87 -8.63
N LYS A 4 -3.26 26.89 -9.16
CA LYS A 4 -3.41 26.62 -8.47
C LYS A 4 -3.35 26.06 -8.10
N LYS A 5 -3.10 26.06 -8.66
CA LYS A 5 -3.20 25.78 -7.92
C LYS A 5 -3.44 25.06 -7.51
N SER A 6 -3.15 25.04 -7.89
CA SER A 6 -3.38 24.56 -7.11
C SER A 6 -3.50 23.93 -6.80
N PRO A 7 -3.37 23.81 -6.92
CA PRO A 7 -3.49 23.31 -6.36
C PRO A 7 -3.40 22.68 -6.04
N PRO A 8 -3.19 22.61 -6.05
CA PRO A 8 -3.06 22.10 -5.48
C PRO A 8 -3.01 21.49 -5.03
N GLU A 9 -2.82 21.42 -5.14
CA GLU A 9 -2.76 21.08 -4.45
C GLU A 9 -2.97 20.21 -4.09
N VAL A 10 -2.89 20.10 -4.33
CA VAL A 10 -3.06 19.46 -3.77
C VAL A 10 -3.10 18.57 -3.56
N MET A 11 -2.83 18.28 -3.59
CA MET A 11 -2.76 17.65 -3.13
C MET A 11 -2.86 16.87 -2.78
N PRO A 12 -2.70 16.58 -2.82
CA PRO A 12 -2.64 15.80 -2.32
C PRO A 12 -3.05 15.13 -1.92
N LEU A 13 -3.76 15.39 -1.90
CA LEU A 13 -3.64 14.79 -1.48
C LEU A 13 -3.10 13.94 -1.41
N GLU A 14 -2.94 14.30 -1.13
CA GLU A 14 -2.02 13.42 -1.27
C GLU A 14 -2.08 12.33 -0.34
N GLU A 15 -1.73 11.15 -0.74
CA GLU A 15 -1.73 10.06 0.17
C GLU A 15 -0.53 10.17 1.06
N PRO A 16 -0.65 9.82 2.34
CA PRO A 16 0.53 9.78 3.19
C PRO A 16 1.50 8.73 2.68
N GLU A 17 2.76 8.89 3.00
CA GLU A 17 3.73 7.87 2.71
C GLU A 17 3.43 6.67 3.58
N TRP A 18 3.28 5.50 2.97
CA TRP A 18 2.94 4.30 3.69
C TRP A 18 4.17 3.69 4.32
N ILE A 19 4.05 3.31 5.57
CA ILE A 19 5.09 2.57 6.28
C ILE A 19 4.52 1.20 6.57
N PHE A 20 5.09 0.18 5.95
CA PHE A 20 4.58 -1.17 6.08
C PHE A 20 5.38 -1.93 7.13
N PRO A 21 4.75 -2.85 7.88
CA PRO A 21 5.40 -3.51 9.01
C PRO A 21 6.24 -4.72 8.59
N PHE A 22 6.98 -4.61 7.50
CA PHE A 22 7.73 -5.75 6.98
C PHE A 22 8.76 -6.29 7.95
N SER A 23 9.48 -5.41 8.63
CA SER A 23 10.56 -5.84 9.52
C SER A 23 10.04 -6.56 10.76
N GLN A 24 8.75 -6.36 11.08
CA GLN A 24 8.14 -6.97 12.25
C GLN A 24 7.32 -8.21 11.89
N MET A 25 7.23 -8.54 10.62
CA MET A 25 6.47 -9.68 10.14
C MET A 25 7.36 -10.88 9.98
N GLN A 26 6.85 -12.03 10.39
CA GLN A 26 7.50 -13.30 10.10
C GLN A 26 7.00 -13.82 8.77
N VAL A 27 7.80 -14.68 8.15
CA VAL A 27 7.38 -15.35 6.93
C VAL A 27 6.05 -16.07 7.18
N GLY A 28 5.11 -15.88 6.27
CA GLY A 28 3.78 -16.45 6.40
C GLY A 28 2.75 -15.53 7.03
N GLN A 29 3.17 -14.45 7.65
CA GLN A 29 2.22 -13.49 8.20
C GLN A 29 1.73 -12.54 7.11
N SER A 30 0.59 -11.93 7.34
CA SER A 30 -0.04 -11.06 6.35
C SER A 30 -0.69 -9.87 7.02
N PHE A 31 -0.99 -8.85 6.21
CA PHE A 31 -1.82 -7.73 6.64
C PHE A 31 -2.75 -7.34 5.50
N PHE A 32 -3.83 -6.66 5.87
CA PHE A 32 -4.81 -6.17 4.91
C PHE A 32 -4.91 -4.66 5.01
N ILE A 33 -4.91 -3.98 3.87
CA ILE A 33 -5.05 -2.53 3.81
C ILE A 33 -6.28 -2.22 2.98
N PRO A 34 -7.33 -1.63 3.59
CA PRO A 34 -8.47 -1.17 2.80
C PRO A 34 -8.06 0.03 1.96
N THR A 35 -8.45 0.02 0.71
CA THR A 35 -8.11 1.12 -0.19
C THR A 35 -9.10 1.14 -1.35
N LEU A 36 -9.38 2.32 -1.84
CA LEU A 36 -10.16 2.48 -3.06
C LEU A 36 -9.29 2.46 -4.31
N ARG A 37 -7.98 2.31 -4.14
CA ARG A 37 -7.03 2.31 -5.24
C ARG A 37 -6.11 1.10 -5.12
N PRO A 38 -6.68 -0.12 -5.29
CA PRO A 38 -5.90 -1.33 -5.03
C PRO A 38 -4.70 -1.50 -5.95
N ALA A 39 -4.79 -1.07 -7.21
CA ALA A 39 -3.65 -1.21 -8.11
C ALA A 39 -2.47 -0.37 -7.63
N TYR A 40 -2.75 0.84 -7.18
CA TYR A 40 -1.71 1.70 -6.64
C TYR A 40 -1.12 1.10 -5.37
N MET A 41 -1.98 0.56 -4.50
CA MET A 41 -1.51 -0.02 -3.24
C MET A 41 -0.66 -1.27 -3.47
N LEU A 42 -1.05 -2.11 -4.43
CA LEU A 42 -0.24 -3.27 -4.80
C LEU A 42 1.18 -2.82 -5.16
N TYR A 43 1.25 -1.80 -5.99
CA TYR A 43 2.53 -1.27 -6.45
C TYR A 43 3.35 -0.72 -5.27
N ALA A 44 2.70 0.04 -4.39
CA ALA A 44 3.39 0.62 -3.25
C ALA A 44 3.95 -0.46 -2.32
N ILE A 45 3.16 -1.51 -2.06
CA ILE A 45 3.60 -2.60 -1.19
C ILE A 45 4.78 -3.34 -1.81
N GLN A 46 4.70 -3.65 -3.09
CA GLN A 46 5.77 -4.37 -3.77
C GLN A 46 7.06 -3.56 -3.78
N ASN A 47 6.95 -2.25 -4.03
CA ASN A 47 8.13 -1.40 -4.02
C ASN A 47 8.73 -1.28 -2.62
N GLY A 48 7.89 -1.17 -1.61
CA GLY A 48 8.35 -1.11 -0.23
C GLY A 48 9.10 -2.37 0.17
N ALA A 49 8.55 -3.53 -0.17
CA ALA A 49 9.17 -4.81 0.14
C ALA A 49 10.51 -4.95 -0.58
N LYS A 50 10.55 -4.53 -1.84
CA LYS A 50 11.77 -4.62 -2.63
C LYS A 50 12.89 -3.79 -2.02
N ARG A 51 12.54 -2.58 -1.55
CA ARG A 51 13.54 -1.73 -0.91
C ARG A 51 14.12 -2.36 0.35
N GLU A 52 13.34 -3.19 1.04
CA GLU A 52 13.79 -3.85 2.26
C GLU A 52 14.34 -5.24 2.02
N GLY A 53 14.40 -5.69 0.77
CA GLY A 53 14.93 -7.00 0.46
C GLY A 53 14.02 -8.14 0.88
N ILE A 54 12.71 -7.91 0.94
CA ILE A 54 11.72 -8.86 1.41
C ILE A 54 10.83 -9.29 0.25
N GLY A 55 10.51 -10.57 0.19
CA GLY A 55 9.56 -11.07 -0.79
C GLY A 55 8.15 -11.03 -0.23
N VAL A 56 7.21 -10.59 -1.05
CA VAL A 56 5.80 -10.54 -0.67
C VAL A 56 4.94 -11.06 -1.79
N LYS A 57 3.78 -11.60 -1.40
CA LYS A 57 2.73 -11.95 -2.33
C LYS A 57 1.55 -11.07 -2.00
N VAL A 58 1.03 -10.36 -3.00
CA VAL A 58 -0.04 -9.39 -2.77
C VAL A 58 -1.15 -9.62 -3.77
N HIS A 59 -2.39 -9.37 -3.33
CA HIS A 59 -3.50 -9.39 -4.27
C HIS A 59 -4.65 -8.53 -3.76
N LYS A 60 -5.47 -8.12 -4.71
CA LYS A 60 -6.69 -7.38 -4.44
C LYS A 60 -7.73 -8.33 -3.86
N THR A 61 -8.42 -7.89 -2.81
CA THR A 61 -9.47 -8.69 -2.20
C THR A 61 -10.44 -7.78 -1.46
N THR A 62 -11.56 -8.35 -1.05
CA THR A 62 -12.54 -7.65 -0.22
C THR A 62 -12.66 -8.41 1.07
N GLU A 63 -12.49 -7.72 2.20
CA GLU A 63 -12.60 -8.34 3.53
C GLU A 63 -13.50 -7.48 4.39
N ASP A 64 -14.45 -8.12 5.06
CA ASP A 64 -15.41 -7.44 5.92
C ASP A 64 -16.11 -6.29 5.20
N GLY A 65 -16.37 -6.46 3.90
CA GLY A 65 -17.06 -5.46 3.11
C GLY A 65 -16.18 -4.35 2.59
N PHE A 66 -14.89 -4.37 2.85
CA PHE A 66 -13.97 -3.34 2.37
C PHE A 66 -13.08 -3.87 1.26
N LEU A 67 -13.05 -3.15 0.16
CA LEU A 67 -12.10 -3.41 -0.90
C LEU A 67 -10.71 -3.05 -0.42
N GLY A 68 -9.72 -3.87 -0.76
CA GLY A 68 -8.36 -3.57 -0.35
C GLY A 68 -7.38 -4.55 -0.93
N VAL A 69 -6.24 -4.64 -0.27
CA VAL A 69 -5.13 -5.49 -0.69
C VAL A 69 -4.62 -6.25 0.51
N ARG A 70 -4.41 -7.55 0.34
CA ARG A 70 -3.76 -8.35 1.37
C ARG A 70 -2.38 -8.73 0.90
N ALA A 71 -1.41 -8.60 1.78
CA ALA A 71 -0.02 -8.89 1.49
C ALA A 71 0.52 -9.90 2.49
N TRP A 72 1.21 -10.92 1.98
CA TRP A 72 1.88 -11.94 2.78
C TRP A 72 3.39 -11.80 2.60
N ARG A 73 4.12 -11.96 3.69
CA ARG A 73 5.56 -12.06 3.59
C ARG A 73 5.93 -13.49 3.26
N ILE A 74 6.68 -13.71 2.18
CA ILE A 74 7.01 -15.05 1.72
C ILE A 74 8.50 -15.38 1.86
N ASN A 75 9.32 -14.38 2.19
CA ASN A 75 10.71 -14.71 2.55
C ASN A 75 11.36 -13.58 3.32
#